data_537a4134b8e8a8115e353db3cdffd261
#
_entry.id   537a4134b8e8a8115e353db3cdffd261
#
_cell.length_a   1.000
_cell.length_b   1.000
_cell.length_c   1.000
_cell.angle_alpha   90.00
_cell.angle_beta   90.00
_cell.angle_gamma   90.00
#
_symmetry.space_group_name_H-M   'P 1'
#
loop_
_entity.id
_entity.type
_entity.pdbx_description
1 polymer ?
#
loop_
_entity_poly.entity_id
_entity_poly.type
_entity_poly.pdbx_seq_one_letter_code
_entity_poly.pdbx_strand_id
1 'polypeptide(L)'
;LLAQGYEENGEIEKAIQILTWLWEQRKRGGDPEENTRVLSFAAWKLAALELNINRQEKAMEICQEAIDRSIQAESFRGLLPLLKQRLFFEKQLKWNQEEWDEQEKTIGMIDELFAEFQVNPYGLFVLTTFENARIADEIIRIRRKEQNLTQTKLSEGILEPESYSRFECGKRKLRW
;
A
#
# COMPACT_ATOMS: atom_id res chain seq x y z
N LEU A 1 -8.25 -0.68 6.92
CA LEU A 1 -8.90 0.01 8.06
C LEU A 1 -9.29 -0.97 9.17
N LEU A 2 -10.11 -2.03 8.91
CA LEU A 2 -10.58 -2.96 9.96
C LEU A 2 -9.41 -3.73 10.58
N ALA A 3 -8.53 -4.32 9.78
CA ALA A 3 -7.34 -5.03 10.27
C ALA A 3 -6.41 -4.11 11.08
N GLN A 4 -6.26 -2.87 10.66
CA GLN A 4 -5.48 -1.87 11.39
C GLN A 4 -6.10 -1.54 12.74
N GLY A 5 -7.43 -1.39 12.80
CA GLY A 5 -8.13 -1.17 14.08
C GLY A 5 -7.92 -2.31 15.07
N TYR A 6 -7.91 -3.56 14.61
CA TYR A 6 -7.58 -4.70 15.45
C TYR A 6 -6.11 -4.70 15.90
N GLU A 7 -5.18 -4.36 15.00
CA GLU A 7 -3.75 -4.22 15.32
C GLU A 7 -3.52 -3.16 16.42
N GLU A 8 -4.12 -1.98 16.27
CA GLU A 8 -4.02 -0.87 17.24
C GLU A 8 -4.63 -1.22 18.62
N ASN A 9 -5.66 -2.08 18.64
CA ASN A 9 -6.25 -2.59 19.88
C ASN A 9 -5.52 -3.81 20.47
N GLY A 10 -4.41 -4.24 19.88
CA GLY A 10 -3.65 -5.41 20.33
C GLY A 10 -4.28 -6.76 19.97
N GLU A 11 -5.34 -6.77 19.16
CA GLU A 11 -6.04 -7.99 18.71
C GLU A 11 -5.39 -8.58 17.45
N ILE A 12 -4.10 -8.89 17.55
CA ILE A 12 -3.23 -9.26 16.40
C ILE A 12 -3.78 -10.45 15.61
N GLU A 13 -4.26 -11.49 16.27
CA GLU A 13 -4.82 -12.67 15.59
C GLU A 13 -6.04 -12.33 14.73
N LYS A 14 -6.89 -11.38 15.15
CA LYS A 14 -8.03 -10.94 14.34
C LYS A 14 -7.56 -10.12 13.12
N ALA A 15 -6.55 -9.27 13.30
CA ALA A 15 -5.95 -8.54 12.19
C ALA A 15 -5.38 -9.51 11.14
N ILE A 16 -4.65 -10.55 11.58
CA ILE A 16 -4.12 -11.61 10.73
C ILE A 16 -5.25 -12.34 10.00
N GLN A 17 -6.32 -12.74 10.67
CA GLN A 17 -7.47 -13.43 10.04
C GLN A 17 -8.07 -12.61 8.90
N ILE A 18 -8.27 -11.30 9.10
CA ILE A 18 -8.84 -10.41 8.08
C ILE A 18 -7.89 -10.25 6.89
N LEU A 19 -6.59 -10.03 7.16
CA LEU A 19 -5.61 -9.88 6.09
C LEU A 19 -5.40 -11.18 5.32
N THR A 20 -5.40 -12.32 6.00
CA THR A 20 -5.34 -13.65 5.37
C THR A 20 -6.55 -13.87 4.47
N TRP A 21 -7.75 -13.57 4.98
CA TRP A 21 -8.97 -13.67 4.18
C TRP A 21 -8.89 -12.77 2.93
N LEU A 22 -8.46 -11.52 3.07
CA LEU A 22 -8.30 -10.58 1.95
C LEU A 22 -7.27 -11.10 0.94
N TRP A 23 -6.13 -11.59 1.42
CA TRP A 23 -5.07 -12.18 0.61
C TRP A 23 -5.59 -13.36 -0.20
N GLU A 24 -6.26 -14.32 0.44
CA GLU A 24 -6.80 -15.51 -0.23
C GLU A 24 -7.95 -15.19 -1.21
N GLN A 25 -8.85 -14.27 -0.87
CA GLN A 25 -9.95 -13.89 -1.78
C GLN A 25 -9.44 -13.19 -3.03
N ARG A 26 -8.50 -12.27 -2.89
CA ARG A 26 -7.96 -11.50 -4.02
C ARG A 26 -7.05 -12.32 -4.92
N LYS A 27 -6.43 -13.39 -4.43
CA LYS A 27 -5.67 -14.34 -5.26
C LYS A 27 -6.56 -15.08 -6.28
N ARG A 28 -7.85 -15.21 -6.02
CA ARG A 28 -8.79 -16.04 -6.78
C ARG A 28 -9.53 -15.32 -7.92
N GLY A 29 -9.51 -14.00 -7.98
CA GLY A 29 -10.26 -13.29 -9.02
C GLY A 29 -10.04 -11.78 -9.06
N GLY A 30 -10.43 -11.15 -10.18
CA GLY A 30 -10.41 -9.71 -10.44
C GLY A 30 -9.38 -9.28 -11.48
N ASP A 31 -9.32 -7.99 -11.77
CA ASP A 31 -8.29 -7.42 -12.63
C ASP A 31 -6.90 -7.63 -12.01
N PRO A 32 -5.96 -8.26 -12.73
CA PRO A 32 -4.62 -8.54 -12.20
C PRO A 32 -3.89 -7.30 -11.69
N GLU A 33 -4.00 -6.16 -12.35
CA GLU A 33 -3.31 -4.94 -11.96
C GLU A 33 -3.90 -4.32 -10.68
N GLU A 34 -5.22 -4.17 -10.61
CA GLU A 34 -5.91 -3.63 -9.43
C GLU A 34 -5.76 -4.57 -8.22
N ASN A 35 -5.89 -5.87 -8.46
CA ASN A 35 -5.70 -6.88 -7.42
C ASN A 35 -4.29 -6.89 -6.86
N THR A 36 -3.26 -6.76 -7.72
CA THR A 36 -1.86 -6.76 -7.29
C THR A 36 -1.57 -5.60 -6.34
N ARG A 37 -2.18 -4.43 -6.56
CA ARG A 37 -2.02 -3.27 -5.66
C ARG A 37 -2.53 -3.56 -4.25
N VAL A 38 -3.75 -4.12 -4.14
CA VAL A 38 -4.35 -4.47 -2.84
C VAL A 38 -3.60 -5.64 -2.19
N LEU A 39 -3.17 -6.60 -2.99
CA LEU A 39 -2.42 -7.77 -2.53
C LEU A 39 -1.06 -7.40 -1.97
N SER A 40 -0.30 -6.53 -2.64
CA SER A 40 1.02 -6.09 -2.16
C SER A 40 0.91 -5.45 -0.78
N PHE A 41 -0.09 -4.59 -0.56
CA PHE A 41 -0.33 -3.98 0.74
C PHE A 41 -0.77 -5.01 1.79
N ALA A 42 -1.72 -5.88 1.46
CA ALA A 42 -2.21 -6.91 2.39
C ALA A 42 -1.08 -7.85 2.80
N ALA A 43 -0.26 -8.29 1.83
CA ALA A 43 0.90 -9.15 2.08
C ALA A 43 1.95 -8.46 2.94
N TRP A 44 2.28 -7.21 2.64
CA TRP A 44 3.23 -6.42 3.41
C TRP A 44 2.84 -6.32 4.90
N LYS A 45 1.57 -6.02 5.17
CA LYS A 45 1.04 -5.98 6.53
C LYS A 45 0.97 -7.36 7.18
N LEU A 46 0.44 -8.35 6.45
CA LEU A 46 0.28 -9.71 6.95
C LEU A 46 1.63 -10.34 7.32
N ALA A 47 2.64 -10.21 6.46
CA ALA A 47 3.97 -10.72 6.73
C ALA A 47 4.61 -10.09 7.99
N ALA A 48 4.42 -8.78 8.18
CA ALA A 48 4.89 -8.10 9.39
C ALA A 48 4.21 -8.64 10.66
N LEU A 49 2.89 -8.87 10.62
CA LEU A 49 2.16 -9.41 11.78
C LEU A 49 2.52 -10.87 12.07
N GLU A 50 2.68 -11.70 11.03
CA GLU A 50 3.11 -13.09 11.20
C GLU A 50 4.51 -13.17 11.82
N LEU A 51 5.43 -12.28 11.41
CA LEU A 51 6.76 -12.20 12.03
C LEU A 51 6.69 -11.79 13.50
N ASN A 52 5.84 -10.82 13.84
CA ASN A 52 5.66 -10.34 15.22
C ASN A 52 5.17 -11.44 16.18
N ILE A 53 4.43 -12.43 15.66
CA ILE A 53 3.99 -13.60 16.46
C ILE A 53 4.89 -14.81 16.27
N ASN A 54 6.15 -14.61 15.84
CA ASN A 54 7.18 -15.62 15.63
C ASN A 54 6.87 -16.69 14.57
N ARG A 55 5.99 -16.42 13.61
CA ARG A 55 5.73 -17.30 12.45
C ARG A 55 6.61 -16.90 11.27
N GLN A 56 7.92 -17.06 11.44
CA GLN A 56 8.96 -16.54 10.55
C GLN A 56 8.86 -17.10 9.12
N GLU A 57 8.74 -18.43 9.00
CA GLU A 57 8.64 -19.10 7.69
C GLU A 57 7.43 -18.59 6.90
N LYS A 58 6.29 -18.48 7.56
CA LYS A 58 5.06 -17.98 6.94
C LYS A 58 5.17 -16.51 6.51
N ALA A 59 5.81 -15.68 7.33
CA ALA A 59 6.07 -14.29 6.97
C ALA A 59 6.92 -14.17 5.70
N MET A 60 7.96 -14.98 5.58
CA MET A 60 8.83 -15.03 4.40
C MET A 60 8.11 -15.57 3.17
N GLU A 61 7.31 -16.64 3.32
CA GLU A 61 6.49 -17.22 2.25
C GLU A 61 5.52 -16.19 1.66
N ILE A 62 4.78 -15.49 2.50
CA ILE A 62 3.84 -14.44 2.09
C ILE A 62 4.57 -13.32 1.34
N CYS A 63 5.71 -12.87 1.88
CA CYS A 63 6.50 -11.81 1.28
C CYS A 63 7.02 -12.21 -0.10
N GLN A 64 7.55 -13.42 -0.24
CA GLN A 64 8.04 -13.96 -1.52
C GLN A 64 6.92 -14.12 -2.53
N GLU A 65 5.79 -14.73 -2.14
CA GLU A 65 4.65 -14.89 -3.06
C GLU A 65 4.13 -13.52 -3.57
N ALA A 66 4.12 -12.50 -2.71
CA ALA A 66 3.72 -11.15 -3.11
C ALA A 66 4.71 -10.50 -4.09
N ILE A 67 6.00 -10.71 -3.90
CA ILE A 67 7.05 -10.26 -4.82
C ILE A 67 6.86 -10.93 -6.19
N ASP A 68 6.75 -12.24 -6.22
CA ASP A 68 6.60 -13.03 -7.45
C ASP A 68 5.36 -12.59 -8.25
N ARG A 69 4.24 -12.38 -7.56
CA ARG A 69 3.00 -11.87 -8.18
C ARG A 69 3.15 -10.45 -8.72
N SER A 70 3.87 -9.58 -7.99
CA SER A 70 4.11 -8.20 -8.44
C SER A 70 4.97 -8.18 -9.71
N ILE A 71 5.95 -9.06 -9.80
CA ILE A 71 6.80 -9.24 -11.00
C ILE A 71 5.98 -9.80 -12.17
N GLN A 72 5.19 -10.86 -11.96
CA GLN A 72 4.36 -11.47 -12.99
C GLN A 72 3.30 -10.52 -13.56
N ALA A 73 2.76 -9.65 -12.72
CA ALA A 73 1.78 -8.64 -13.13
C ALA A 73 2.42 -7.35 -13.68
N GLU A 74 3.74 -7.31 -13.82
CA GLU A 74 4.51 -6.12 -14.20
C GLU A 74 4.16 -4.88 -13.34
N SER A 75 3.69 -5.11 -12.11
CA SER A 75 3.26 -4.08 -11.19
C SER A 75 4.39 -3.70 -10.24
N PHE A 76 5.17 -2.71 -10.62
CA PHE A 76 6.31 -2.23 -9.80
C PHE A 76 5.88 -1.42 -8.57
N ARG A 77 4.63 -0.97 -8.53
CA ARG A 77 4.07 -0.30 -7.35
C ARG A 77 3.89 -1.32 -6.23
N GLY A 78 4.50 -1.09 -5.11
CA GLY A 78 4.49 -2.01 -3.96
C GLY A 78 5.61 -3.06 -3.99
N LEU A 79 6.29 -3.28 -5.12
CA LEU A 79 7.43 -4.21 -5.18
C LEU A 79 8.57 -3.75 -4.27
N LEU A 80 8.98 -2.49 -4.35
CA LEU A 80 10.09 -1.97 -3.56
C LEU A 80 9.87 -2.09 -2.04
N PRO A 81 8.69 -1.73 -1.47
CA PRO A 81 8.39 -2.00 -0.07
C PRO A 81 8.51 -3.47 0.33
N LEU A 82 8.05 -4.39 -0.53
CA LEU A 82 8.14 -5.82 -0.29
C LEU A 82 9.58 -6.34 -0.32
N LEU A 83 10.38 -5.89 -1.28
CA LEU A 83 11.81 -6.23 -1.35
C LEU A 83 12.57 -5.72 -0.12
N LYS A 84 12.34 -4.48 0.30
CA LYS A 84 12.93 -3.90 1.51
C LYS A 84 12.50 -4.68 2.76
N GLN A 85 11.23 -5.08 2.85
CA GLN A 85 10.72 -5.85 3.97
C GLN A 85 11.34 -7.25 4.01
N ARG A 86 11.42 -7.94 2.86
CA ARG A 86 12.07 -9.25 2.78
C ARG A 86 13.51 -9.20 3.26
N LEU A 87 14.31 -8.26 2.73
CA LEU A 87 15.69 -8.10 3.16
C LEU A 87 15.80 -7.77 4.65
N PHE A 88 14.91 -6.93 5.18
CA PHE A 88 14.86 -6.65 6.61
C PHE A 88 14.60 -7.92 7.44
N PHE A 89 13.66 -8.77 7.02
CA PHE A 89 13.37 -10.04 7.69
C PHE A 89 14.56 -10.99 7.61
N GLU A 90 15.18 -11.16 6.44
CA GLU A 90 16.36 -12.00 6.26
C GLU A 90 17.51 -11.57 7.16
N LYS A 91 17.78 -10.27 7.27
CA LYS A 91 18.80 -9.72 8.16
C LYS A 91 18.48 -9.98 9.64
N GLN A 92 17.21 -9.77 10.03
CA GLN A 92 16.78 -10.02 11.41
C GLN A 92 16.90 -11.50 11.78
N LEU A 93 16.59 -12.40 10.85
CA LEU A 93 16.64 -13.85 11.03
C LEU A 93 18.03 -14.45 10.75
N LYS A 94 18.95 -13.68 10.17
CA LYS A 94 20.28 -14.11 9.68
C LYS A 94 20.19 -15.19 8.60
N TRP A 95 19.17 -15.11 7.75
CA TRP A 95 18.97 -16.01 6.61
C TRP A 95 19.60 -15.43 5.33
N ASN A 96 20.02 -16.30 4.39
CA ASN A 96 20.51 -15.93 3.06
C ASN A 96 21.58 -14.83 3.06
N GLN A 97 22.53 -14.88 3.99
CA GLN A 97 23.52 -13.81 4.18
C GLN A 97 24.38 -13.54 2.94
N GLU A 98 24.63 -14.57 2.13
CA GLU A 98 25.37 -14.50 0.87
C GLU A 98 24.66 -13.67 -0.23
N GLU A 99 23.36 -13.47 -0.11
CA GLU A 99 22.55 -12.73 -1.09
C GLU A 99 22.31 -11.26 -0.71
N TRP A 100 22.62 -10.84 0.52
CA TRP A 100 22.26 -9.53 1.02
C TRP A 100 22.82 -8.36 0.20
N ASP A 101 24.09 -8.46 -0.19
CA ASP A 101 24.76 -7.38 -0.96
C ASP A 101 24.12 -7.20 -2.34
N GLU A 102 23.75 -8.30 -3.00
CA GLU A 102 23.07 -8.26 -4.30
C GLU A 102 21.65 -7.72 -4.17
N GLN A 103 20.94 -8.13 -3.13
CA GLN A 103 19.59 -7.61 -2.83
C GLN A 103 19.64 -6.12 -2.51
N GLU A 104 20.58 -5.66 -1.68
CA GLU A 104 20.74 -4.22 -1.38
C GLU A 104 21.04 -3.41 -2.63
N LYS A 105 21.91 -3.91 -3.48
CA LYS A 105 22.23 -3.26 -4.76
C LYS A 105 20.98 -3.15 -5.65
N THR A 106 20.22 -4.22 -5.77
CA THR A 106 18.98 -4.25 -6.57
C THR A 106 17.94 -3.26 -6.02
N ILE A 107 17.74 -3.26 -4.71
CA ILE A 107 16.83 -2.33 -4.02
C ILE A 107 17.30 -0.88 -4.25
N GLY A 108 18.59 -0.62 -4.12
CA GLY A 108 19.17 0.71 -4.35
C GLY A 108 18.91 1.22 -5.78
N MET A 109 19.11 0.39 -6.79
CA MET A 109 18.84 0.75 -8.19
C MET A 109 17.35 1.09 -8.42
N ILE A 110 16.43 0.33 -7.81
CA ILE A 110 14.99 0.60 -7.92
C ILE A 110 14.62 1.90 -7.17
N ASP A 111 15.20 2.13 -6.00
CA ASP A 111 14.99 3.36 -5.22
C ASP A 111 15.45 4.61 -6.00
N GLU A 112 16.62 4.53 -6.65
CA GLU A 112 17.15 5.60 -7.50
C GLU A 112 16.22 5.90 -8.68
N LEU A 113 15.70 4.86 -9.37
CA LEU A 113 14.74 5.03 -10.46
C LEU A 113 13.45 5.71 -9.96
N PHE A 114 12.92 5.29 -8.83
CA PHE A 114 11.72 5.92 -8.27
C PHE A 114 11.96 7.37 -7.86
N ALA A 115 13.14 7.69 -7.34
CA ALA A 115 13.53 9.05 -7.01
C ALA A 115 13.66 9.92 -8.27
N GLU A 116 14.30 9.40 -9.33
CA GLU A 116 14.46 10.10 -10.61
C GLU A 116 13.10 10.46 -11.24
N PHE A 117 12.16 9.52 -11.23
CA PHE A 117 10.81 9.74 -11.76
C PHE A 117 9.84 10.35 -10.76
N GLN A 118 10.29 10.74 -9.58
CA GLN A 118 9.47 11.30 -8.49
C GLN A 118 8.27 10.40 -8.12
N VAL A 119 8.44 9.08 -8.23
CA VAL A 119 7.43 8.10 -7.86
C VAL A 119 7.57 7.74 -6.39
N ASN A 120 6.48 7.90 -5.62
CA ASN A 120 6.46 7.41 -4.25
C ASN A 120 6.06 5.93 -4.23
N PRO A 121 6.97 4.99 -3.94
CA PRO A 121 6.66 3.56 -3.89
C PRO A 121 5.68 3.20 -2.77
N TYR A 122 5.63 4.01 -1.72
CA TYR A 122 4.71 3.84 -0.59
C TYR A 122 3.36 4.55 -0.80
N GLY A 123 3.17 5.27 -1.89
CA GLY A 123 1.96 6.06 -2.15
C GLY A 123 0.67 5.24 -2.11
N LEU A 124 0.76 3.93 -2.34
CA LEU A 124 -0.34 2.99 -2.19
C LEU A 124 -0.68 2.69 -0.72
N PHE A 125 0.33 2.71 0.15
CA PHE A 125 0.19 2.36 1.57
C PHE A 125 -0.23 3.57 2.41
N VAL A 126 0.00 4.77 1.89
CA VAL A 126 -0.32 6.05 2.54
C VAL A 126 -1.83 6.35 2.52
N LEU A 127 -2.57 5.88 1.51
CA LEU A 127 -4.02 6.10 1.40
C LEU A 127 -4.87 5.33 2.43
N THR A 128 -4.25 4.49 3.25
CA THR A 128 -4.94 3.63 4.21
C THR A 128 -5.01 4.17 5.63
N THR A 129 -4.35 5.29 5.94
CA THR A 129 -4.41 5.90 7.26
C THR A 129 -5.47 7.02 7.33
N PHE A 130 -6.18 7.12 8.45
CA PHE A 130 -7.23 8.14 8.68
C PHE A 130 -6.72 9.59 8.55
N GLU A 131 -5.43 9.82 8.81
CA GLU A 131 -4.78 11.11 8.63
C GLU A 131 -4.69 11.52 7.17
N ASN A 132 -4.61 10.54 6.27
CA ASN A 132 -4.52 10.78 4.83
C ASN A 132 -5.86 11.08 4.15
N ALA A 133 -6.98 10.86 4.81
CA ALA A 133 -8.28 11.35 4.33
C ALA A 133 -8.34 12.90 4.32
N ARG A 134 -7.50 13.57 5.13
CA ARG A 134 -7.29 15.02 5.09
C ARG A 134 -6.38 15.46 3.95
N ILE A 135 -5.53 14.57 3.47
CA ILE A 135 -4.62 14.85 2.34
C ILE A 135 -5.34 14.73 1.03
N ALA A 136 -6.39 13.89 0.93
CA ALA A 136 -7.12 13.70 -0.32
C ALA A 136 -7.83 14.98 -0.79
N ASP A 137 -8.44 15.74 0.12
CA ASP A 137 -9.07 17.03 -0.18
C ASP A 137 -8.02 18.07 -0.63
N GLU A 138 -6.86 18.08 -0.01
CA GLU A 138 -5.77 18.98 -0.36
C GLU A 138 -5.12 18.60 -1.70
N ILE A 139 -4.86 17.32 -1.96
CA ILE A 139 -4.33 16.82 -3.25
C ILE A 139 -5.29 17.15 -4.38
N ILE A 140 -6.58 16.87 -4.23
CA ILE A 140 -7.59 17.18 -5.23
C ILE A 140 -7.64 18.68 -5.50
N ARG A 141 -7.58 19.51 -4.45
CA ARG A 141 -7.53 20.97 -4.57
C ARG A 141 -6.30 21.45 -5.35
N ILE A 142 -5.11 20.89 -5.04
CA ILE A 142 -3.86 21.22 -5.73
C ILE A 142 -3.97 20.85 -7.21
N ARG A 143 -4.34 19.60 -7.50
CA ARG A 143 -4.49 19.10 -8.88
C ARG A 143 -5.51 19.88 -9.69
N ARG A 144 -6.65 20.23 -9.09
CA ARG A 144 -7.64 21.08 -9.74
C ARG A 144 -7.06 22.45 -10.13
N LYS A 145 -6.31 23.07 -9.21
CA LYS A 145 -5.67 24.36 -9.48
C LYS A 145 -4.60 24.28 -10.56
N GLU A 146 -3.76 23.24 -10.55
CA GLU A 146 -2.76 22.99 -11.59
C GLU A 146 -3.38 22.86 -12.98
N GLN A 147 -4.59 22.27 -13.06
CA GLN A 147 -5.34 22.13 -14.30
C GLN A 147 -6.25 23.34 -14.62
N ASN A 148 -6.18 24.41 -13.82
CA ASN A 148 -7.01 25.61 -13.97
C ASN A 148 -8.52 25.31 -14.00
N LEU A 149 -8.97 24.27 -13.29
CA LEU A 149 -10.37 23.91 -13.20
C LEU A 149 -11.07 24.65 -12.05
N THR A 150 -12.31 25.11 -12.30
CA THR A 150 -13.18 25.60 -11.22
C THR A 150 -13.74 24.42 -10.41
N GLN A 151 -14.16 24.68 -9.17
CA GLN A 151 -14.82 23.66 -8.33
C GLN A 151 -16.07 23.11 -9.01
N THR A 152 -16.87 24.00 -9.61
CA THR A 152 -18.09 23.64 -10.33
C THR A 152 -17.79 22.70 -11.50
N LYS A 153 -16.74 23.00 -12.29
CA LYS A 153 -16.40 22.17 -13.46
C LYS A 153 -15.89 20.79 -13.07
N LEU A 154 -15.15 20.69 -11.94
CA LEU A 154 -14.66 19.40 -11.48
C LEU A 154 -15.75 18.57 -10.79
N SER A 155 -16.74 19.19 -10.16
CA SER A 155 -17.85 18.49 -9.50
C SER A 155 -19.01 18.14 -10.45
N GLU A 156 -19.02 18.67 -11.67
CA GLU A 156 -20.09 18.48 -12.64
C GLU A 156 -20.33 16.99 -12.92
N GLY A 157 -21.57 16.55 -12.72
CA GLY A 157 -21.96 15.15 -12.91
C GLY A 157 -21.52 14.17 -11.80
N ILE A 158 -20.79 14.64 -10.79
CA ILE A 158 -20.27 13.81 -9.70
C ILE A 158 -20.90 14.19 -8.37
N LEU A 159 -20.88 15.49 -8.03
CA LEU A 159 -21.33 16.03 -6.74
C LEU A 159 -21.95 17.42 -6.93
N GLU A 160 -22.86 17.77 -6.01
CA GLU A 160 -23.32 19.14 -5.89
C GLU A 160 -22.17 20.10 -5.56
N PRO A 161 -22.04 21.27 -6.22
CA PRO A 161 -20.92 22.19 -6.04
C PRO A 161 -20.66 22.60 -4.59
N GLU A 162 -21.71 22.78 -3.79
CA GLU A 162 -21.57 23.08 -2.35
C GLU A 162 -20.98 21.90 -1.56
N SER A 163 -21.36 20.68 -1.90
CA SER A 163 -20.84 19.46 -1.31
C SER A 163 -19.36 19.27 -1.62
N TYR A 164 -18.97 19.57 -2.86
CA TYR A 164 -17.59 19.54 -3.30
C TYR A 164 -16.75 20.64 -2.61
N SER A 165 -17.27 21.86 -2.51
CA SER A 165 -16.59 22.95 -1.82
C SER A 165 -16.35 22.63 -0.33
N ARG A 166 -17.33 22.02 0.36
CA ARG A 166 -17.18 21.56 1.73
C ARG A 166 -16.14 20.46 1.89
N PHE A 167 -16.03 19.56 0.89
CA PHE A 167 -15.00 18.53 0.85
C PHE A 167 -13.61 19.16 0.69
N GLU A 168 -13.38 20.02 -0.31
CA GLU A 168 -12.09 20.70 -0.48
C GLU A 168 -11.65 21.55 0.73
N CYS A 169 -12.61 22.01 1.55
CA CYS A 169 -12.32 22.74 2.79
C CYS A 169 -12.14 21.82 4.00
N GLY A 170 -12.13 20.49 3.83
CA GLY A 170 -12.00 19.53 4.93
C GLY A 170 -13.21 19.46 5.87
N LYS A 171 -14.34 20.11 5.49
CA LYS A 171 -15.56 20.19 6.31
C LYS A 171 -16.51 19.02 6.09
N ARG A 172 -16.28 18.18 5.10
CA ARG A 172 -17.10 17.00 4.76
C ARG A 172 -16.23 15.87 4.26
N LYS A 173 -16.48 14.66 4.77
CA LYS A 173 -15.90 13.44 4.21
C LYS A 173 -16.78 12.96 3.05
N LEU A 174 -16.17 12.60 1.93
CA LEU A 174 -16.87 11.84 0.89
C LEU A 174 -17.13 10.44 1.46
N ARG A 175 -18.39 10.00 1.41
CA ARG A 175 -18.75 8.60 1.66
C ARG A 175 -18.94 7.97 0.28
N TRP A 176 -18.09 7.03 -0.03
CA TRP A 176 -18.21 6.18 -1.20
C TRP A 176 -19.16 5.03 -0.90
#